data_38548d07b7b3c4fa50bfe0b7cf8210d3
#
_entry.id   38548d07b7b3c4fa50bfe0b7cf8210d3
#
_cell.length_a   1.000
_cell.length_b   1.000
_cell.length_c   1.000
_cell.angle_alpha   90.00
_cell.angle_beta   90.00
_cell.angle_gamma   90.00
#
_symmetry.space_group_name_H-M   'P 1'
#
loop_
_entity.id
_entity.type
_entity.pdbx_description
1 polymer ?
#
loop_
_entity_poly.entity_id
_entity_poly.type
_entity_poly.pdbx_seq_one_letter_code
_entity_poly.pdbx_strand_id
1 'polypeptide(L)'
;MVRKLLLIFAALLMAASVWFWVQDITIAHQETDSRQRGIPRGNLSDLYPRWLGARELLLHGRDPYAADVTRDIQTGYYGRPLDPRRPNDPKDQQAFAYPLYVVLVLAPTVRFPFPLVQRAFLGLLLVLTASSVLLWLRALQWRISLTAKLLWIILVVGSFPAIQGFKLQQLTLLVAALLAAAMACLVQRRFVIAGILLAMASIKPQLISLVAIWIIIWISGNWRERRKVFWSAAACIAVLLAGSEFLLPGWVGEFRAAMSSYYQYTGGGRSILDVAMSPTWGRGASASLVLVQIFLVWKLRREPEGSRAFQWSVAAVLATTLIIVPMFAPYNQVLLVPCAMLALKELRTLWNAGRLARFFLLIVAVSLAWPFLSAVALALGWLFLPATTVQQAWPMPMASTLMIPVSILGLLLVGKNAICSSSTAPYLPATVST
;
A
#
# COMPACT_ATOMS: atom_id res chain seq x y z
N MET A 1 15.50 11.39 29.57
CA MET A 1 16.36 10.80 28.52
C MET A 1 16.13 9.28 28.45
N VAL A 2 16.31 8.53 29.52
CA VAL A 2 16.20 7.06 29.60
C VAL A 2 14.88 6.52 28.99
N ARG A 3 13.71 7.03 29.41
CA ARG A 3 12.38 6.60 28.87
C ARG A 3 12.27 6.71 27.35
N LYS A 4 12.85 7.75 26.73
CA LYS A 4 12.82 7.91 25.25
C LYS A 4 13.69 6.87 24.57
N LEU A 5 14.87 6.57 25.12
CA LEU A 5 15.76 5.53 24.60
C LEU A 5 15.13 4.14 24.72
N LEU A 6 14.48 3.83 25.84
CA LEU A 6 13.75 2.57 26.02
C LEU A 6 12.62 2.39 25.01
N LEU A 7 11.86 3.44 24.68
CA LEU A 7 10.81 3.37 23.66
C LEU A 7 11.38 3.13 22.25
N ILE A 8 12.48 3.80 21.90
CA ILE A 8 13.16 3.57 20.61
C ILE A 8 13.70 2.14 20.54
N PHE A 9 14.35 1.66 21.61
CA PHE A 9 14.86 0.30 21.68
C PHE A 9 13.73 -0.74 21.55
N ALA A 10 12.62 -0.56 22.25
CA ALA A 10 11.45 -1.44 22.13
C ALA A 10 10.89 -1.44 20.69
N ALA A 11 10.78 -0.28 20.03
CA ALA A 11 10.31 -0.20 18.66
C ALA A 11 11.28 -0.90 17.68
N LEU A 12 12.59 -0.77 17.87
CA LEU A 12 13.60 -1.48 17.08
C LEU A 12 13.53 -2.99 17.29
N LEU A 13 13.35 -3.44 18.54
CA LEU A 13 13.18 -4.85 18.85
C LEU A 13 11.94 -5.43 18.17
N MET A 14 10.81 -4.72 18.23
CA MET A 14 9.57 -5.11 17.54
C MET A 14 9.78 -5.19 16.01
N ALA A 15 10.41 -4.20 15.40
CA ALA A 15 10.72 -4.19 13.98
C ALA A 15 11.67 -5.35 13.59
N ALA A 16 12.71 -5.60 14.38
CA ALA A 16 13.62 -6.71 14.15
C ALA A 16 12.94 -8.07 14.29
N SER A 17 12.01 -8.22 15.25
CA SER A 17 11.23 -9.45 15.42
C SER A 17 10.32 -9.72 14.24
N VAL A 18 9.68 -8.68 13.64
CA VAL A 18 8.87 -8.84 12.42
C VAL A 18 9.76 -9.21 11.24
N TRP A 19 10.95 -8.60 11.10
CA TRP A 19 11.90 -8.97 10.06
C TRP A 19 12.34 -10.43 10.20
N PHE A 20 12.73 -10.85 11.42
CA PHE A 20 13.10 -12.24 11.74
C PHE A 20 11.96 -13.21 11.40
N TRP A 21 10.73 -12.92 11.82
CA TRP A 21 9.57 -13.74 11.51
C TRP A 21 9.37 -13.89 10.00
N VAL A 22 9.48 -12.82 9.22
CA VAL A 22 9.30 -12.90 7.76
C VAL A 22 10.43 -13.70 7.12
N GLN A 23 11.70 -13.44 7.51
CA GLN A 23 12.87 -14.01 6.87
C GLN A 23 13.11 -15.46 7.30
N ASP A 24 13.15 -15.72 8.61
CA ASP A 24 13.69 -16.95 9.17
C ASP A 24 12.58 -17.96 9.55
N ILE A 25 11.34 -17.49 9.69
CA ILE A 25 10.20 -18.35 9.97
C ILE A 25 9.35 -18.52 8.71
N THR A 26 8.78 -17.44 8.14
CA THR A 26 7.81 -17.53 7.05
C THR A 26 8.46 -17.98 5.74
N ILE A 27 9.54 -17.31 5.31
CA ILE A 27 10.23 -17.64 4.06
C ILE A 27 10.86 -19.04 4.17
N ALA A 28 11.52 -19.36 5.28
CA ALA A 28 12.12 -20.67 5.50
C ALA A 28 11.07 -21.80 5.48
N HIS A 29 9.90 -21.59 6.12
CA HIS A 29 8.78 -22.53 6.05
C HIS A 29 8.31 -22.73 4.60
N GLN A 30 8.07 -21.65 3.86
CA GLN A 30 7.63 -21.72 2.47
C GLN A 30 8.67 -22.39 1.55
N GLU A 31 9.97 -22.20 1.80
CA GLU A 31 11.04 -22.88 1.06
C GLU A 31 11.05 -24.39 1.31
N THR A 32 10.85 -24.78 2.56
CA THR A 32 10.78 -26.20 2.95
C THR A 32 9.58 -26.87 2.31
N ASP A 33 8.39 -26.25 2.39
CA ASP A 33 7.16 -26.74 1.78
C ASP A 33 7.28 -26.86 0.24
N SER A 34 7.87 -25.83 -0.40
CA SER A 34 8.14 -25.82 -1.84
C SER A 34 9.05 -26.98 -2.28
N ARG A 35 10.15 -27.20 -1.54
CA ARG A 35 11.07 -28.32 -1.81
C ARG A 35 10.40 -29.67 -1.63
N GLN A 36 9.60 -29.86 -0.57
CA GLN A 36 8.88 -31.11 -0.30
C GLN A 36 7.85 -31.43 -1.39
N ARG A 37 7.20 -30.43 -1.93
CA ARG A 37 6.18 -30.59 -3.00
C ARG A 37 6.75 -30.55 -4.41
N GLY A 38 8.04 -30.30 -4.58
CA GLY A 38 8.66 -30.14 -5.91
C GLY A 38 8.12 -28.95 -6.70
N ILE A 39 7.61 -27.90 -6.01
CA ILE A 39 7.07 -26.70 -6.61
C ILE A 39 8.22 -25.70 -6.81
N PRO A 40 8.48 -25.17 -8.03
CA PRO A 40 9.51 -24.18 -8.23
C PRO A 40 9.15 -22.90 -7.48
N ARG A 41 10.09 -22.41 -6.68
CA ARG A 41 9.96 -21.16 -5.95
C ARG A 41 10.86 -20.12 -6.62
N GLY A 42 10.29 -19.02 -7.09
CA GLY A 42 11.02 -17.98 -7.77
C GLY A 42 11.95 -17.16 -6.86
N ASN A 43 12.58 -16.16 -7.43
CA ASN A 43 13.48 -15.25 -6.72
C ASN A 43 12.78 -14.30 -5.73
N LEU A 44 11.47 -14.43 -5.55
CA LEU A 44 10.60 -13.68 -4.64
C LEU A 44 10.51 -12.17 -4.93
N SER A 45 10.94 -11.71 -6.10
CA SER A 45 10.88 -10.30 -6.47
C SER A 45 9.80 -10.04 -7.50
N ASP A 46 8.73 -9.40 -7.08
CA ASP A 46 7.67 -8.95 -8.00
C ASP A 46 8.14 -7.79 -8.92
N LEU A 47 9.32 -7.24 -8.66
CA LEU A 47 9.95 -6.27 -9.56
C LEU A 47 10.49 -6.94 -10.82
N TYR A 48 10.93 -8.20 -10.72
CA TYR A 48 11.63 -8.89 -11.82
C TYR A 48 10.82 -8.95 -13.12
N PRO A 49 9.55 -9.40 -13.12
CA PRO A 49 8.74 -9.39 -14.34
C PRO A 49 8.61 -8.01 -14.99
N ARG A 50 8.48 -6.96 -14.17
CA ARG A 50 8.34 -5.57 -14.64
C ARG A 50 9.65 -5.06 -15.21
N TRP A 51 10.78 -5.36 -14.53
CA TRP A 51 12.09 -4.98 -14.97
C TRP A 51 12.51 -5.70 -16.26
N LEU A 52 12.29 -7.02 -16.35
CA LEU A 52 12.62 -7.78 -17.55
C LEU A 52 11.76 -7.34 -18.74
N GLY A 53 10.44 -7.18 -18.56
CA GLY A 53 9.56 -6.65 -19.60
C GLY A 53 9.97 -5.26 -20.07
N ALA A 54 10.34 -4.36 -19.15
CA ALA A 54 10.87 -3.05 -19.50
C ALA A 54 12.18 -3.13 -20.28
N ARG A 55 13.08 -4.03 -19.90
CA ARG A 55 14.36 -4.28 -20.57
C ARG A 55 14.15 -4.80 -21.97
N GLU A 56 13.30 -5.79 -22.16
CA GLU A 56 13.01 -6.38 -23.47
C GLU A 56 12.40 -5.34 -24.43
N LEU A 57 11.50 -4.50 -23.94
CA LEU A 57 10.93 -3.44 -24.75
C LEU A 57 11.97 -2.38 -25.12
N LEU A 58 12.69 -1.83 -24.14
CA LEU A 58 13.54 -0.66 -24.36
C LEU A 58 14.88 -0.97 -25.03
N LEU A 59 15.42 -2.18 -24.87
CA LEU A 59 16.70 -2.58 -25.46
C LEU A 59 16.57 -3.44 -26.71
N HIS A 60 15.48 -4.23 -26.81
CA HIS A 60 15.32 -5.22 -27.87
C HIS A 60 14.06 -4.99 -28.72
N GLY A 61 13.21 -4.02 -28.38
CA GLY A 61 11.96 -3.73 -29.10
C GLY A 61 10.90 -4.85 -29.02
N ARG A 62 11.02 -5.76 -28.03
CA ARG A 62 10.08 -6.89 -27.87
C ARG A 62 8.89 -6.46 -27.01
N ASP A 63 7.70 -6.93 -27.36
CA ASP A 63 6.49 -6.68 -26.61
C ASP A 63 6.54 -7.35 -25.22
N PRO A 64 6.46 -6.59 -24.10
CA PRO A 64 6.54 -7.14 -22.76
C PRO A 64 5.33 -8.02 -22.39
N TYR A 65 4.21 -7.91 -23.10
CA TYR A 65 3.02 -8.74 -22.89
C TYR A 65 3.04 -10.04 -23.69
N ALA A 66 3.97 -10.19 -24.64
CA ALA A 66 4.04 -11.35 -25.52
C ALA A 66 4.39 -12.64 -24.74
N ALA A 67 3.91 -13.77 -25.29
CA ALA A 67 4.10 -15.07 -24.66
C ALA A 67 5.58 -15.54 -24.60
N ASP A 68 6.42 -15.11 -25.54
CA ASP A 68 7.85 -15.40 -25.53
C ASP A 68 8.57 -14.64 -24.42
N VAL A 69 8.28 -13.33 -24.23
CA VAL A 69 8.78 -12.54 -23.11
C VAL A 69 8.27 -13.08 -21.76
N THR A 70 7.03 -13.52 -21.71
CA THR A 70 6.49 -14.20 -20.51
C THR A 70 7.29 -15.47 -20.17
N ARG A 71 7.67 -16.29 -21.17
CA ARG A 71 8.53 -17.46 -20.96
C ARG A 71 9.93 -17.09 -20.46
N ASP A 72 10.51 -16.01 -20.97
CA ASP A 72 11.79 -15.50 -20.48
C ASP A 72 11.71 -15.00 -19.04
N ILE A 73 10.62 -14.30 -18.68
CA ILE A 73 10.33 -13.91 -17.30
C ILE A 73 10.23 -15.14 -16.40
N GLN A 74 9.48 -16.17 -16.81
CA GLN A 74 9.32 -17.41 -16.04
C GLN A 74 10.67 -18.14 -15.88
N THR A 75 11.45 -18.20 -16.93
CA THR A 75 12.80 -18.82 -16.89
C THR A 75 13.70 -18.11 -15.88
N GLY A 76 13.75 -16.79 -15.91
CA GLY A 76 14.56 -16.03 -14.96
C GLY A 76 14.00 -16.04 -13.52
N TYR A 77 12.69 -16.13 -13.37
CA TYR A 77 12.04 -16.12 -12.06
C TYR A 77 12.03 -17.51 -11.40
N TYR A 78 11.62 -18.55 -12.14
CA TYR A 78 11.43 -19.91 -11.64
C TYR A 78 12.55 -20.90 -12.05
N GLY A 79 13.51 -20.43 -12.85
CA GLY A 79 14.57 -21.30 -13.42
C GLY A 79 14.14 -22.10 -14.66
N ARG A 80 12.86 -22.05 -15.06
CA ARG A 80 12.31 -22.68 -16.25
C ARG A 80 10.95 -22.07 -16.62
N PRO A 81 10.50 -22.22 -17.87
CA PRO A 81 9.12 -21.90 -18.23
C PRO A 81 8.11 -22.80 -17.49
N LEU A 82 6.95 -22.25 -17.18
CA LEU A 82 5.85 -22.99 -16.59
C LEU A 82 5.09 -23.79 -17.66
N ASP A 83 4.62 -24.97 -17.29
CA ASP A 83 3.79 -25.83 -18.13
C ASP A 83 2.44 -26.08 -17.43
N PRO A 84 1.30 -25.63 -18.01
CA PRO A 84 -0.02 -25.83 -17.41
C PRO A 84 -0.39 -27.30 -17.18
N ARG A 85 0.29 -28.24 -17.86
CA ARG A 85 0.07 -29.69 -17.70
C ARG A 85 0.76 -30.25 -16.46
N ARG A 86 1.67 -29.51 -15.84
CA ARG A 86 2.37 -29.95 -14.62
C ARG A 86 1.57 -29.55 -13.39
N PRO A 87 1.06 -30.49 -12.59
CA PRO A 87 0.22 -30.18 -11.44
C PRO A 87 0.95 -29.39 -10.34
N ASN A 88 2.27 -29.48 -10.30
CA ASN A 88 3.12 -28.81 -9.31
C ASN A 88 3.66 -27.46 -9.78
N ASP A 89 3.28 -26.95 -10.95
CA ASP A 89 3.68 -25.63 -11.38
C ASP A 89 2.86 -24.56 -10.67
N PRO A 90 3.50 -23.43 -10.28
CA PRO A 90 2.80 -22.31 -9.66
C PRO A 90 1.67 -21.79 -10.54
N LYS A 91 0.53 -21.44 -9.94
CA LYS A 91 -0.57 -20.79 -10.66
C LYS A 91 -0.21 -19.37 -11.10
N ASP A 92 0.67 -18.71 -10.34
CA ASP A 92 1.14 -17.35 -10.68
C ASP A 92 2.17 -17.43 -11.81
N GLN A 93 1.76 -17.00 -12.99
CA GLN A 93 2.55 -17.05 -14.21
C GLN A 93 3.68 -16.03 -14.26
N GLN A 94 3.75 -15.07 -13.34
CA GLN A 94 4.75 -14.01 -13.33
C GLN A 94 4.87 -13.24 -14.66
N ALA A 95 3.74 -12.99 -15.34
CA ALA A 95 3.71 -12.21 -16.57
C ALA A 95 3.83 -10.69 -16.29
N PHE A 96 4.15 -9.92 -17.33
CA PHE A 96 4.09 -8.47 -17.29
C PHE A 96 2.62 -8.00 -17.29
N ALA A 97 2.07 -7.73 -16.11
CA ALA A 97 0.66 -7.36 -15.92
C ALA A 97 0.53 -5.96 -15.29
N TYR A 98 1.11 -4.95 -15.94
CA TYR A 98 1.10 -3.54 -15.51
C TYR A 98 0.82 -2.63 -16.69
N PRO A 99 0.29 -1.41 -16.46
CA PRO A 99 0.22 -0.41 -17.52
C PRO A 99 1.60 -0.13 -18.09
N LEU A 100 1.70 0.03 -19.42
CA LEU A 100 3.01 0.10 -20.11
C LEU A 100 3.90 1.23 -19.59
N TYR A 101 3.32 2.35 -19.15
CA TYR A 101 4.10 3.47 -18.62
C TYR A 101 4.90 3.14 -17.33
N VAL A 102 4.71 1.96 -16.71
CA VAL A 102 5.62 1.49 -15.65
C VAL A 102 7.06 1.33 -16.18
N VAL A 103 7.20 1.05 -17.47
CA VAL A 103 8.48 0.95 -18.17
C VAL A 103 9.29 2.24 -18.04
N LEU A 104 8.63 3.41 -18.06
CA LEU A 104 9.30 4.71 -17.91
C LEU A 104 9.92 4.88 -16.51
N VAL A 105 9.28 4.32 -15.48
CA VAL A 105 9.81 4.31 -14.10
C VAL A 105 11.06 3.43 -13.99
N LEU A 106 11.08 2.33 -14.74
CA LEU A 106 12.16 1.34 -14.71
C LEU A 106 13.27 1.59 -15.75
N ALA A 107 13.03 2.48 -16.70
CA ALA A 107 13.97 2.80 -17.79
C ALA A 107 15.41 3.07 -17.33
N PRO A 108 15.68 3.81 -16.25
CA PRO A 108 17.05 4.03 -15.79
C PRO A 108 17.77 2.76 -15.34
N THR A 109 17.04 1.66 -15.09
CA THR A 109 17.58 0.43 -14.50
C THR A 109 17.83 -0.69 -15.51
N VAL A 110 17.29 -0.61 -16.74
CA VAL A 110 17.24 -1.73 -17.69
C VAL A 110 18.62 -2.19 -18.19
N ARG A 111 19.64 -1.32 -18.13
CA ARG A 111 21.01 -1.64 -18.53
C ARG A 111 21.83 -2.34 -17.44
N PHE A 112 21.35 -2.37 -16.22
CA PHE A 112 22.05 -2.98 -15.09
C PHE A 112 21.58 -4.42 -14.84
N PRO A 113 22.42 -5.31 -14.27
CA PRO A 113 22.02 -6.64 -13.89
C PRO A 113 20.98 -6.59 -12.76
N PHE A 114 19.99 -7.48 -12.81
CA PHE A 114 18.86 -7.47 -11.85
C PHE A 114 19.29 -7.49 -10.38
N PRO A 115 20.30 -8.24 -9.92
CA PRO A 115 20.70 -8.22 -8.52
C PRO A 115 21.15 -6.85 -8.02
N LEU A 116 21.73 -6.01 -8.89
CA LEU A 116 22.06 -4.62 -8.55
C LEU A 116 20.81 -3.75 -8.46
N VAL A 117 19.90 -3.89 -9.45
CA VAL A 117 18.63 -3.18 -9.49
C VAL A 117 17.79 -3.54 -8.25
N GLN A 118 17.73 -4.81 -7.88
CA GLN A 118 17.00 -5.29 -6.71
C GLN A 118 17.48 -4.62 -5.41
N ARG A 119 18.81 -4.53 -5.21
CA ARG A 119 19.41 -3.87 -4.02
C ARG A 119 19.16 -2.35 -4.02
N ALA A 120 19.37 -1.70 -5.16
CA ALA A 120 19.13 -0.26 -5.31
C ALA A 120 17.66 0.09 -5.08
N PHE A 121 16.76 -0.73 -5.62
CA PHE A 121 15.32 -0.53 -5.46
C PHE A 121 14.86 -0.77 -4.01
N LEU A 122 15.46 -1.75 -3.31
CA LEU A 122 15.23 -1.93 -1.87
C LEU A 122 15.61 -0.66 -1.09
N GLY A 123 16.79 -0.10 -1.34
CA GLY A 123 17.22 1.16 -0.71
C GLY A 123 16.27 2.32 -1.01
N LEU A 124 15.84 2.45 -2.28
CA LEU A 124 14.85 3.45 -2.69
C LEU A 124 13.52 3.29 -1.92
N LEU A 125 12.98 2.07 -1.86
CA LEU A 125 11.72 1.81 -1.18
C LEU A 125 11.80 2.07 0.32
N LEU A 126 12.92 1.77 0.97
CA LEU A 126 13.17 2.10 2.38
C LEU A 126 13.11 3.61 2.62
N VAL A 127 13.82 4.39 1.79
CA VAL A 127 13.83 5.87 1.87
C VAL A 127 12.44 6.43 1.60
N LEU A 128 11.74 5.95 0.58
CA LEU A 128 10.38 6.39 0.24
C LEU A 128 9.38 6.09 1.35
N THR A 129 9.46 4.89 1.95
CA THR A 129 8.58 4.51 3.06
C THR A 129 8.83 5.38 4.29
N ALA A 130 10.08 5.60 4.68
CA ALA A 130 10.43 6.50 5.78
C ALA A 130 9.98 7.94 5.51
N SER A 131 10.19 8.44 4.29
CA SER A 131 9.78 9.78 3.87
C SER A 131 8.25 9.92 3.86
N SER A 132 7.51 8.88 3.49
CA SER A 132 6.04 8.90 3.48
C SER A 132 5.45 9.19 4.85
N VAL A 133 6.09 8.72 5.94
CA VAL A 133 5.71 9.02 7.32
C VAL A 133 5.76 10.54 7.57
N LEU A 134 6.86 11.18 7.19
CA LEU A 134 7.04 12.63 7.36
C LEU A 134 6.07 13.44 6.49
N LEU A 135 5.79 12.95 5.28
CA LEU A 135 4.84 13.57 4.36
C LEU A 135 3.41 13.47 4.89
N TRP A 136 3.01 12.32 5.45
CA TRP A 136 1.71 12.16 6.11
C TRP A 136 1.57 13.04 7.36
N LEU A 137 2.61 13.20 8.18
CA LEU A 137 2.58 14.14 9.30
C LEU A 137 2.34 15.58 8.82
N ARG A 138 2.93 15.96 7.67
CA ARG A 138 2.66 17.27 7.04
C ARG A 138 1.23 17.36 6.50
N ALA A 139 0.75 16.33 5.79
CA ALA A 139 -0.60 16.29 5.25
C ALA A 139 -1.68 16.35 6.34
N LEU A 140 -1.44 15.68 7.46
CA LEU A 140 -2.30 15.71 8.64
C LEU A 140 -2.08 16.96 9.52
N GLN A 141 -1.14 17.83 9.17
CA GLN A 141 -0.77 19.01 9.98
C GLN A 141 -0.50 18.66 11.44
N TRP A 142 0.09 17.47 11.68
CA TRP A 142 0.34 16.95 13.01
C TRP A 142 1.79 17.16 13.43
N ARG A 143 2.00 18.13 14.33
CA ARG A 143 3.33 18.42 14.89
C ARG A 143 3.57 17.52 16.10
N ILE A 144 4.59 16.70 16.03
CA ILE A 144 5.02 15.77 17.09
C ILE A 144 6.52 15.93 17.37
N SER A 145 6.98 15.46 18.52
CA SER A 145 8.39 15.47 18.90
C SER A 145 9.25 14.63 17.96
N LEU A 146 10.56 14.90 17.91
CA LEU A 146 11.50 14.10 17.12
C LEU A 146 11.45 12.61 17.51
N THR A 147 11.39 12.31 18.81
CA THR A 147 11.25 10.93 19.30
C THR A 147 10.01 10.25 18.74
N ALA A 148 8.86 10.94 18.72
CA ALA A 148 7.63 10.39 18.15
C ALA A 148 7.73 10.19 16.63
N LYS A 149 8.41 11.08 15.89
CA LYS A 149 8.68 10.88 14.46
C LYS A 149 9.54 9.64 14.21
N LEU A 150 10.60 9.47 14.99
CA LEU A 150 11.47 8.29 14.90
C LEU A 150 10.70 7.00 15.22
N LEU A 151 9.87 7.00 16.25
CA LEU A 151 9.01 5.84 16.56
C LEU A 151 8.07 5.51 15.40
N TRP A 152 7.40 6.50 14.79
CA TRP A 152 6.56 6.28 13.63
C TRP A 152 7.36 5.70 12.44
N ILE A 153 8.54 6.24 12.15
CA ILE A 153 9.39 5.73 11.05
C ILE A 153 9.78 4.28 11.33
N ILE A 154 10.28 3.97 12.53
CA ILE A 154 10.72 2.62 12.91
C ILE A 154 9.55 1.64 12.82
N LEU A 155 8.38 1.97 13.38
CA LEU A 155 7.23 1.08 13.38
C LEU A 155 6.63 0.91 11.98
N VAL A 156 6.59 1.95 11.15
CA VAL A 156 6.07 1.83 9.77
C VAL A 156 7.03 1.02 8.91
N VAL A 157 8.34 1.34 8.93
CA VAL A 157 9.36 0.60 8.16
C VAL A 157 9.48 -0.86 8.66
N GLY A 158 9.38 -1.07 9.97
CA GLY A 158 9.41 -2.39 10.61
C GLY A 158 8.06 -3.12 10.63
N SER A 159 7.00 -2.56 10.05
CA SER A 159 5.70 -3.24 9.99
C SER A 159 5.70 -4.39 8.99
N PHE A 160 4.86 -5.39 9.23
CA PHE A 160 4.71 -6.52 8.30
C PHE A 160 4.38 -6.08 6.86
N PRO A 161 3.43 -5.15 6.60
CA PRO A 161 3.16 -4.66 5.27
C PRO A 161 4.38 -4.07 4.56
N ALA A 162 5.17 -3.27 5.26
CA ALA A 162 6.36 -2.66 4.68
C ALA A 162 7.46 -3.71 4.42
N ILE A 163 7.75 -4.59 5.38
CA ILE A 163 8.76 -5.64 5.23
C ILE A 163 8.41 -6.59 4.09
N GLN A 164 7.15 -7.02 3.97
CA GLN A 164 6.70 -7.81 2.84
C GLN A 164 6.89 -7.05 1.51
N GLY A 165 6.52 -5.77 1.49
CA GLY A 165 6.72 -4.92 0.33
C GLY A 165 8.20 -4.75 -0.06
N PHE A 166 9.10 -4.68 0.91
CA PHE A 166 10.55 -4.64 0.68
C PHE A 166 11.07 -5.96 0.11
N LYS A 167 10.67 -7.10 0.69
CA LYS A 167 11.09 -8.43 0.23
C LYS A 167 10.65 -8.70 -1.20
N LEU A 168 9.44 -8.27 -1.56
CA LEU A 168 8.87 -8.43 -2.89
C LEU A 168 9.21 -7.27 -3.85
N GLN A 169 9.91 -6.22 -3.41
CA GLN A 169 10.13 -4.96 -4.12
C GLN A 169 8.85 -4.39 -4.75
N GLN A 170 7.79 -4.32 -3.95
CA GLN A 170 6.45 -3.93 -4.39
C GLN A 170 6.35 -2.44 -4.73
N LEU A 171 5.86 -2.15 -5.93
CA LEU A 171 5.56 -0.77 -6.37
C LEU A 171 4.46 -0.09 -5.52
N THR A 172 3.74 -0.84 -4.69
CA THR A 172 2.79 -0.26 -3.73
C THR A 172 3.47 0.73 -2.78
N LEU A 173 4.71 0.46 -2.34
CA LEU A 173 5.44 1.37 -1.46
C LEU A 173 5.77 2.69 -2.16
N LEU A 174 6.09 2.66 -3.46
CA LEU A 174 6.24 3.85 -4.29
C LEU A 174 4.91 4.60 -4.42
N VAL A 175 3.81 3.91 -4.72
CA VAL A 175 2.46 4.51 -4.79
C VAL A 175 2.07 5.16 -3.47
N ALA A 176 2.32 4.49 -2.33
CA ALA A 176 2.05 5.05 -1.01
C ALA A 176 2.85 6.34 -0.74
N ALA A 177 4.11 6.38 -1.15
CA ALA A 177 4.94 7.58 -1.02
C ALA A 177 4.46 8.71 -1.95
N LEU A 178 4.08 8.41 -3.19
CA LEU A 178 3.51 9.37 -4.14
C LEU A 178 2.20 9.96 -3.62
N LEU A 179 1.32 9.12 -3.04
CA LEU A 179 0.08 9.59 -2.40
C LEU A 179 0.36 10.49 -1.20
N ALA A 180 1.29 10.09 -0.33
CA ALA A 180 1.68 10.92 0.82
C ALA A 180 2.22 12.29 0.38
N ALA A 181 3.06 12.30 -0.67
CA ALA A 181 3.58 13.54 -1.25
C ALA A 181 2.48 14.38 -1.90
N ALA A 182 1.57 13.75 -2.64
CA ALA A 182 0.43 14.44 -3.26
C ALA A 182 -0.46 15.11 -2.20
N MET A 183 -0.82 14.39 -1.12
CA MET A 183 -1.63 14.95 -0.03
C MET A 183 -0.91 16.09 0.70
N ALA A 184 0.40 15.95 0.95
CA ALA A 184 1.20 17.05 1.52
C ALA A 184 1.25 18.27 0.61
N CYS A 185 1.34 18.07 -0.71
CA CYS A 185 1.30 19.14 -1.70
C CYS A 185 -0.09 19.81 -1.78
N LEU A 186 -1.19 19.03 -1.69
CA LEU A 186 -2.55 19.60 -1.64
C LEU A 186 -2.71 20.56 -0.45
N VAL A 187 -2.29 20.11 0.75
CA VAL A 187 -2.37 20.91 1.97
C VAL A 187 -1.51 22.17 1.89
N GLN A 188 -0.40 22.12 1.15
CA GLN A 188 0.46 23.29 0.87
C GLN A 188 0.00 24.11 -0.34
N ARG A 189 -1.16 23.78 -0.95
CA ARG A 189 -1.72 24.42 -2.15
C ARG A 189 -0.79 24.36 -3.39
N ARG A 190 0.13 23.38 -3.41
CA ARG A 190 0.99 23.08 -4.56
C ARG A 190 0.26 22.17 -5.55
N PHE A 191 -0.84 22.66 -6.09
CA PHE A 191 -1.82 21.88 -6.84
C PHE A 191 -1.27 21.21 -8.10
N VAL A 192 -0.37 21.86 -8.83
CA VAL A 192 0.25 21.29 -10.03
C VAL A 192 1.09 20.03 -9.68
N ILE A 193 1.94 20.15 -8.66
CA ILE A 193 2.78 19.01 -8.21
C ILE A 193 1.90 17.89 -7.70
N ALA A 194 0.84 18.20 -6.94
CA ALA A 194 -0.09 17.20 -6.45
C ALA A 194 -0.75 16.40 -7.58
N GLY A 195 -1.19 17.09 -8.65
CA GLY A 195 -1.80 16.44 -9.81
C GLY A 195 -0.82 15.51 -10.55
N ILE A 196 0.44 15.93 -10.75
CA ILE A 196 1.49 15.10 -11.36
C ILE A 196 1.75 13.84 -10.51
N LEU A 197 1.89 14.00 -9.18
CA LEU A 197 2.14 12.87 -8.28
C LEU A 197 0.98 11.87 -8.24
N LEU A 198 -0.27 12.36 -8.31
CA LEU A 198 -1.46 11.50 -8.40
C LEU A 198 -1.49 10.74 -9.73
N ALA A 199 -1.14 11.38 -10.84
CA ALA A 199 -1.02 10.75 -12.13
C ALA A 199 0.05 9.65 -12.14
N MET A 200 1.23 9.92 -11.58
CA MET A 200 2.30 8.92 -11.44
C MET A 200 1.90 7.74 -10.55
N ALA A 201 1.07 7.96 -9.53
CA ALA A 201 0.57 6.89 -8.68
C ALA A 201 -0.34 5.89 -9.42
N SER A 202 -0.85 6.23 -10.62
CA SER A 202 -1.68 5.37 -11.46
C SER A 202 -0.97 4.12 -12.01
N ILE A 203 0.34 3.96 -11.79
CA ILE A 203 1.08 2.71 -12.07
C ILE A 203 0.45 1.48 -11.40
N LYS A 204 -0.33 1.67 -10.32
CA LYS A 204 -1.21 0.65 -9.71
C LYS A 204 -2.66 1.16 -9.71
N PRO A 205 -3.38 1.06 -10.84
CA PRO A 205 -4.69 1.67 -11.00
C PRO A 205 -5.71 1.18 -9.96
N GLN A 206 -5.63 -0.08 -9.54
CA GLN A 206 -6.52 -0.65 -8.52
C GLN A 206 -6.41 0.02 -7.13
N LEU A 207 -5.27 0.63 -6.81
CA LEU A 207 -5.07 1.34 -5.54
C LEU A 207 -5.45 2.82 -5.61
N ILE A 208 -5.47 3.38 -6.82
CA ILE A 208 -5.69 4.81 -7.03
C ILE A 208 -7.10 5.14 -7.49
N SER A 209 -7.87 4.16 -8.01
CA SER A 209 -9.17 4.40 -8.64
C SER A 209 -10.15 5.15 -7.75
N LEU A 210 -10.31 4.73 -6.48
CA LEU A 210 -11.23 5.40 -5.56
C LEU A 210 -10.67 6.77 -5.10
N VAL A 211 -9.35 6.90 -4.99
CA VAL A 211 -8.68 8.18 -4.74
C VAL A 211 -8.88 9.14 -5.91
N ALA A 212 -8.86 8.65 -7.17
CA ALA A 212 -9.13 9.46 -8.35
C ALA A 212 -10.59 9.95 -8.36
N ILE A 213 -11.55 9.11 -8.02
CA ILE A 213 -12.96 9.51 -7.86
C ILE A 213 -13.08 10.58 -6.76
N TRP A 214 -12.46 10.34 -5.62
CA TRP A 214 -12.45 11.27 -4.49
C TRP A 214 -11.88 12.64 -4.89
N ILE A 215 -10.73 12.69 -5.57
CA ILE A 215 -10.08 13.96 -5.93
C ILE A 215 -10.91 14.75 -6.95
N ILE A 216 -11.57 14.07 -7.92
CA ILE A 216 -12.48 14.71 -8.88
C ILE A 216 -13.66 15.36 -8.16
N ILE A 217 -14.28 14.64 -7.21
CA ILE A 217 -15.38 15.16 -6.41
C ILE A 217 -14.91 16.36 -5.57
N TRP A 218 -13.75 16.26 -4.93
CA TRP A 218 -13.21 17.35 -4.12
C TRP A 218 -12.85 18.58 -4.96
N ILE A 219 -12.29 18.41 -6.17
CA ILE A 219 -12.00 19.49 -7.12
C ILE A 219 -13.30 20.22 -7.50
N SER A 220 -14.39 19.47 -7.75
CA SER A 220 -15.68 20.06 -8.12
C SER A 220 -16.25 21.00 -7.07
N GLY A 221 -15.88 20.81 -5.79
CA GLY A 221 -16.31 21.67 -4.68
C GLY A 221 -15.77 23.12 -4.72
N ASN A 222 -14.60 23.34 -5.37
CA ASN A 222 -14.01 24.64 -5.63
C ASN A 222 -13.18 24.60 -6.93
N TRP A 223 -13.87 24.49 -8.07
CA TRP A 223 -13.24 24.31 -9.38
C TRP A 223 -12.22 25.43 -9.71
N ARG A 224 -12.54 26.67 -9.41
CA ARG A 224 -11.69 27.83 -9.78
C ARG A 224 -10.27 27.70 -9.19
N GLU A 225 -10.14 27.29 -7.96
CA GLU A 225 -8.84 27.14 -7.29
C GLU A 225 -8.19 25.78 -7.62
N ARG A 226 -8.98 24.69 -7.59
CA ARG A 226 -8.49 23.31 -7.59
C ARG A 226 -8.30 22.71 -9.00
N ARG A 227 -8.79 23.40 -10.07
CA ARG A 227 -8.65 22.93 -11.46
C ARG A 227 -7.20 22.66 -11.89
N LYS A 228 -6.22 23.28 -11.25
CA LYS A 228 -4.80 23.05 -11.52
C LYS A 228 -4.40 21.61 -11.22
N VAL A 229 -5.00 20.96 -10.20
CA VAL A 229 -4.78 19.53 -9.90
C VAL A 229 -5.31 18.66 -11.04
N PHE A 230 -6.52 18.97 -11.53
CA PHE A 230 -7.13 18.23 -12.63
C PHE A 230 -6.30 18.33 -13.92
N TRP A 231 -5.97 19.54 -14.35
CA TRP A 231 -5.26 19.75 -15.60
C TRP A 231 -3.83 19.20 -15.57
N SER A 232 -3.12 19.33 -14.47
CA SER A 232 -1.76 18.78 -14.35
C SER A 232 -1.78 17.24 -14.30
N ALA A 233 -2.77 16.63 -13.62
CA ALA A 233 -2.95 15.19 -13.65
C ALA A 233 -3.33 14.70 -15.05
N ALA A 234 -4.29 15.35 -15.71
CA ALA A 234 -4.72 15.02 -17.07
C ALA A 234 -3.56 15.14 -18.08
N ALA A 235 -2.80 16.23 -18.02
CA ALA A 235 -1.63 16.42 -18.88
C ALA A 235 -0.55 15.34 -18.63
N CYS A 236 -0.26 15.03 -17.36
CA CYS A 236 0.71 13.98 -17.02
C CYS A 236 0.23 12.60 -17.52
N ILE A 237 -1.04 12.24 -17.30
CA ILE A 237 -1.62 10.99 -17.82
C ILE A 237 -1.56 10.98 -19.35
N ALA A 238 -1.90 12.07 -20.02
CA ALA A 238 -1.83 12.16 -21.49
C ALA A 238 -0.40 11.91 -22.00
N VAL A 239 0.61 12.49 -21.35
CA VAL A 239 2.03 12.24 -21.67
C VAL A 239 2.42 10.78 -21.45
N LEU A 240 1.99 10.18 -20.32
CA LEU A 240 2.27 8.76 -20.02
C LEU A 240 1.61 7.84 -21.04
N LEU A 241 0.35 8.10 -21.43
CA LEU A 241 -0.37 7.31 -22.42
C LEU A 241 0.23 7.48 -23.83
N ALA A 242 0.51 8.72 -24.24
CA ALA A 242 1.12 9.00 -25.55
C ALA A 242 2.53 8.39 -25.65
N GLY A 243 3.34 8.50 -24.60
CA GLY A 243 4.67 7.86 -24.53
C GLY A 243 4.57 6.34 -24.60
N SER A 244 3.57 5.75 -23.95
CA SER A 244 3.31 4.30 -24.01
C SER A 244 2.88 3.86 -25.40
N GLU A 245 1.97 4.61 -26.04
CA GLU A 245 1.49 4.32 -27.40
C GLU A 245 2.63 4.46 -28.43
N PHE A 246 3.53 5.43 -28.23
CA PHE A 246 4.71 5.58 -29.07
C PHE A 246 5.70 4.39 -28.93
N LEU A 247 5.87 3.86 -27.69
CA LEU A 247 6.76 2.73 -27.44
C LEU A 247 6.18 1.40 -27.92
N LEU A 248 4.87 1.20 -27.78
CA LEU A 248 4.18 -0.02 -28.16
C LEU A 248 2.75 0.35 -28.65
N PRO A 249 2.54 0.55 -29.95
CA PRO A 249 1.22 0.86 -30.49
C PRO A 249 0.19 -0.22 -30.15
N GLY A 250 -0.99 0.20 -29.67
CA GLY A 250 -2.07 -0.72 -29.27
C GLY A 250 -1.89 -1.40 -27.90
N TRP A 251 -0.91 -0.99 -27.10
CA TRP A 251 -0.59 -1.59 -25.78
C TRP A 251 -1.78 -1.72 -24.83
N VAL A 252 -2.80 -0.87 -24.96
CA VAL A 252 -4.00 -0.93 -24.09
C VAL A 252 -4.75 -2.25 -24.29
N GLY A 253 -4.80 -2.75 -25.54
CA GLY A 253 -5.36 -4.07 -25.86
C GLY A 253 -4.59 -5.20 -25.18
N GLU A 254 -3.25 -5.18 -25.31
CA GLU A 254 -2.35 -6.16 -24.72
C GLU A 254 -2.42 -6.12 -23.19
N PHE A 255 -2.42 -4.94 -22.59
CA PHE A 255 -2.61 -4.80 -21.14
C PHE A 255 -3.93 -5.38 -20.66
N ARG A 256 -5.04 -5.15 -21.40
CA ARG A 256 -6.35 -5.74 -21.05
C ARG A 256 -6.33 -7.26 -21.12
N ALA A 257 -5.71 -7.83 -22.14
CA ALA A 257 -5.55 -9.27 -22.31
C ALA A 257 -4.69 -9.85 -21.15
N ALA A 258 -3.56 -9.22 -20.83
CA ALA A 258 -2.70 -9.61 -19.73
C ALA A 258 -3.43 -9.57 -18.37
N MET A 259 -4.23 -8.52 -18.11
CA MET A 259 -5.04 -8.42 -16.90
C MET A 259 -6.12 -9.49 -16.85
N SER A 260 -6.79 -9.82 -17.95
CA SER A 260 -7.77 -10.89 -18.01
C SER A 260 -7.14 -12.25 -17.68
N SER A 261 -5.99 -12.54 -18.29
CA SER A 261 -5.20 -13.75 -17.99
C SER A 261 -4.79 -13.79 -16.50
N TYR A 262 -4.28 -12.68 -15.98
CA TYR A 262 -3.91 -12.56 -14.57
C TYR A 262 -5.07 -12.90 -13.63
N TYR A 263 -6.27 -12.39 -13.89
CA TYR A 263 -7.47 -12.73 -13.11
C TYR A 263 -7.84 -14.21 -13.21
N GLN A 264 -7.69 -14.83 -14.38
CA GLN A 264 -8.01 -16.24 -14.57
C GLN A 264 -7.10 -17.16 -13.74
N TYR A 265 -5.79 -17.00 -13.83
CA TYR A 265 -4.85 -17.88 -13.12
C TYR A 265 -4.71 -17.57 -11.63
N THR A 266 -5.03 -16.35 -11.17
CA THR A 266 -5.08 -16.01 -9.75
C THR A 266 -6.42 -16.34 -9.08
N GLY A 267 -7.37 -16.90 -9.81
CA GLY A 267 -8.69 -17.27 -9.30
C GLY A 267 -9.65 -16.10 -9.14
N GLY A 268 -9.48 -15.04 -9.96
CA GLY A 268 -10.40 -13.91 -10.05
C GLY A 268 -10.25 -12.84 -8.97
N GLY A 269 -9.23 -12.95 -8.13
CA GLY A 269 -8.94 -11.99 -7.04
C GLY A 269 -10.15 -11.73 -6.13
N ARG A 270 -10.02 -12.00 -4.84
CA ARG A 270 -11.10 -11.76 -3.87
C ARG A 270 -10.79 -10.54 -3.01
N SER A 271 -11.76 -9.66 -2.86
CA SER A 271 -11.73 -8.59 -1.86
C SER A 271 -11.94 -9.15 -0.45
N ILE A 272 -11.71 -8.35 0.58
CA ILE A 272 -12.00 -8.74 1.96
C ILE A 272 -13.49 -9.12 2.11
N LEU A 273 -14.39 -8.38 1.45
CA LEU A 273 -15.82 -8.64 1.51
C LEU A 273 -16.21 -9.93 0.77
N ASP A 274 -15.53 -10.26 -0.34
CA ASP A 274 -15.73 -11.54 -1.05
C ASP A 274 -15.30 -12.74 -0.18
N VAL A 275 -14.26 -12.58 0.62
CA VAL A 275 -13.79 -13.61 1.57
C VAL A 275 -14.72 -13.75 2.75
N ALA A 276 -15.22 -12.63 3.29
CA ALA A 276 -16.07 -12.61 4.49
C ALA A 276 -17.52 -13.08 4.23
N MET A 277 -18.05 -12.87 3.03
CA MET A 277 -19.46 -13.14 2.71
C MET A 277 -19.61 -14.26 1.66
N SER A 278 -19.40 -13.94 0.43
CA SER A 278 -19.29 -14.79 -0.77
C SER A 278 -19.00 -13.85 -1.94
N PRO A 279 -18.53 -14.33 -3.10
CA PRO A 279 -18.19 -13.45 -4.23
C PRO A 279 -19.37 -12.59 -4.73
N THR A 280 -20.61 -13.11 -4.68
CA THR A 280 -21.79 -12.36 -5.12
C THR A 280 -22.19 -11.28 -4.12
N TRP A 281 -22.35 -11.63 -2.86
CA TRP A 281 -22.70 -10.70 -1.79
C TRP A 281 -21.55 -9.69 -1.52
N GLY A 282 -20.32 -10.14 -1.57
CA GLY A 282 -19.13 -9.31 -1.39
C GLY A 282 -19.02 -8.20 -2.45
N ARG A 283 -19.31 -8.52 -3.73
CA ARG A 283 -19.36 -7.50 -4.80
C ARG A 283 -20.48 -6.50 -4.58
N GLY A 284 -21.68 -6.96 -4.20
CA GLY A 284 -22.81 -6.08 -3.85
C GLY A 284 -22.46 -5.15 -2.69
N ALA A 285 -21.88 -5.71 -1.61
CA ALA A 285 -21.42 -4.94 -0.45
C ALA A 285 -20.30 -3.94 -0.83
N SER A 286 -19.35 -4.33 -1.68
CA SER A 286 -18.30 -3.45 -2.18
C SER A 286 -18.88 -2.28 -2.97
N ALA A 287 -19.83 -2.54 -3.88
CA ALA A 287 -20.51 -1.48 -4.64
C ALA A 287 -21.29 -0.53 -3.71
N SER A 288 -22.02 -1.06 -2.74
CA SER A 288 -22.75 -0.27 -1.74
C SER A 288 -21.80 0.60 -0.92
N LEU A 289 -20.65 0.04 -0.49
CA LEU A 289 -19.64 0.77 0.26
C LEU A 289 -19.05 1.92 -0.55
N VAL A 290 -18.77 1.69 -1.85
CA VAL A 290 -18.30 2.73 -2.77
C VAL A 290 -19.35 3.85 -2.92
N LEU A 291 -20.62 3.51 -3.10
CA LEU A 291 -21.69 4.51 -3.21
C LEU A 291 -21.82 5.35 -1.94
N VAL A 292 -21.79 4.71 -0.76
CA VAL A 292 -21.79 5.40 0.54
C VAL A 292 -20.58 6.33 0.64
N GLN A 293 -19.39 5.85 0.23
CA GLN A 293 -18.17 6.65 0.28
C GLN A 293 -18.26 7.87 -0.67
N ILE A 294 -18.75 7.69 -1.90
CA ILE A 294 -18.97 8.77 -2.85
C ILE A 294 -19.96 9.82 -2.27
N PHE A 295 -21.05 9.38 -1.67
CA PHE A 295 -22.03 10.27 -1.04
C PHE A 295 -21.42 11.08 0.11
N LEU A 296 -20.65 10.43 0.99
CA LEU A 296 -20.00 11.11 2.12
C LEU A 296 -18.96 12.14 1.62
N VAL A 297 -18.17 11.77 0.62
CA VAL A 297 -17.19 12.67 0.02
C VAL A 297 -17.88 13.84 -0.69
N TRP A 298 -18.98 13.59 -1.38
CA TRP A 298 -19.77 14.64 -2.03
C TRP A 298 -20.26 15.69 -1.04
N LYS A 299 -20.70 15.27 0.14
CA LYS A 299 -21.11 16.21 1.21
C LYS A 299 -19.93 17.06 1.70
N LEU A 300 -18.71 16.51 1.69
CA LEU A 300 -17.50 17.17 2.17
C LEU A 300 -16.67 17.84 1.04
N ARG A 301 -17.15 17.86 -0.21
CA ARG A 301 -16.37 18.33 -1.36
C ARG A 301 -15.90 19.79 -1.27
N ARG A 302 -16.62 20.62 -0.50
CA ARG A 302 -16.30 22.05 -0.31
C ARG A 302 -15.29 22.31 0.82
N GLU A 303 -14.99 21.29 1.60
CA GLU A 303 -14.05 21.43 2.71
C GLU A 303 -12.65 21.84 2.22
N PRO A 304 -12.01 22.78 2.94
CA PRO A 304 -10.69 23.26 2.56
C PRO A 304 -9.62 22.20 2.77
N GLU A 305 -8.49 22.39 2.08
CA GLU A 305 -7.31 21.55 2.20
C GLU A 305 -6.77 21.52 3.64
N GLY A 306 -6.52 20.34 4.15
CA GLY A 306 -6.00 20.13 5.51
C GLY A 306 -7.02 20.31 6.64
N SER A 307 -8.29 20.60 6.35
CA SER A 307 -9.35 20.53 7.35
C SER A 307 -9.48 19.10 7.91
N ARG A 308 -10.04 18.97 9.11
CA ARG A 308 -10.29 17.64 9.71
C ARG A 308 -11.19 16.78 8.82
N ALA A 309 -12.19 17.38 8.20
CA ALA A 309 -13.08 16.71 7.26
C ALA A 309 -12.35 16.24 5.99
N PHE A 310 -11.42 17.04 5.46
CA PHE A 310 -10.54 16.63 4.37
C PHE A 310 -9.66 15.45 4.79
N GLN A 311 -8.98 15.53 5.94
CA GLN A 311 -8.13 14.46 6.46
C GLN A 311 -8.93 13.16 6.70
N TRP A 312 -10.14 13.29 7.26
CA TRP A 312 -11.05 12.17 7.44
C TRP A 312 -11.44 11.54 6.10
N SER A 313 -11.79 12.34 5.10
CA SER A 313 -12.22 11.84 3.79
C SER A 313 -11.11 11.07 3.08
N VAL A 314 -9.86 11.56 3.13
CA VAL A 314 -8.67 10.85 2.61
C VAL A 314 -8.50 9.50 3.31
N ALA A 315 -8.52 9.48 4.65
CA ALA A 315 -8.36 8.26 5.44
C ALA A 315 -9.47 7.25 5.13
N ALA A 316 -10.73 7.69 5.05
CA ALA A 316 -11.87 6.82 4.75
C ALA A 316 -11.78 6.23 3.35
N VAL A 317 -11.37 7.00 2.34
CA VAL A 317 -11.15 6.53 0.96
C VAL A 317 -10.05 5.47 0.90
N LEU A 318 -8.93 5.68 1.58
CA LEU A 318 -7.82 4.71 1.60
C LEU A 318 -8.22 3.41 2.32
N ALA A 319 -8.93 3.50 3.45
CA ALA A 319 -9.44 2.33 4.15
C ALA A 319 -10.45 1.55 3.29
N THR A 320 -11.40 2.25 2.64
CA THR A 320 -12.36 1.64 1.72
C THR A 320 -11.67 0.96 0.54
N THR A 321 -10.65 1.61 -0.05
CA THR A 321 -9.87 1.02 -1.16
C THR A 321 -9.32 -0.34 -0.79
N LEU A 322 -8.76 -0.51 0.42
CA LEU A 322 -8.17 -1.78 0.84
C LEU A 322 -9.20 -2.87 1.17
N ILE A 323 -10.42 -2.50 1.47
CA ILE A 323 -11.51 -3.46 1.71
C ILE A 323 -12.04 -4.01 0.39
N ILE A 324 -12.17 -3.16 -0.65
CA ILE A 324 -12.79 -3.51 -1.92
C ILE A 324 -11.80 -3.97 -3.01
N VAL A 325 -10.49 -3.69 -2.83
CA VAL A 325 -9.49 -4.05 -3.84
C VAL A 325 -9.50 -5.56 -4.07
N PRO A 326 -9.64 -6.02 -5.32
CA PRO A 326 -9.48 -7.43 -5.65
C PRO A 326 -8.04 -7.84 -5.35
N MET A 327 -7.85 -9.06 -4.83
CA MET A 327 -6.55 -9.56 -4.38
C MET A 327 -6.00 -8.77 -3.19
N PHE A 328 -6.55 -9.09 -2.03
CA PHE A 328 -6.01 -8.61 -0.77
C PHE A 328 -4.56 -9.06 -0.59
N ALA A 329 -3.65 -8.09 -0.58
CA ALA A 329 -2.23 -8.31 -0.32
C ALA A 329 -1.79 -7.46 0.87
N PRO A 330 -1.18 -8.09 1.91
CA PRO A 330 -0.84 -7.36 3.14
C PRO A 330 0.04 -6.12 2.93
N TYR A 331 0.96 -6.13 1.98
CA TYR A 331 1.81 -4.97 1.67
C TYR A 331 1.02 -3.72 1.22
N ASN A 332 -0.23 -3.88 0.76
CA ASN A 332 -1.08 -2.75 0.43
C ASN A 332 -1.51 -1.96 1.68
N GLN A 333 -1.47 -2.58 2.87
CA GLN A 333 -1.86 -1.93 4.12
C GLN A 333 -0.94 -0.77 4.54
N VAL A 334 0.20 -0.58 3.88
CA VAL A 334 1.00 0.64 4.07
C VAL A 334 0.20 1.91 3.76
N LEU A 335 -0.85 1.81 2.93
CA LEU A 335 -1.80 2.90 2.67
C LEU A 335 -2.66 3.28 3.88
N LEU A 336 -2.72 2.45 4.93
CA LEU A 336 -3.46 2.76 6.17
C LEU A 336 -2.64 3.59 7.18
N VAL A 337 -1.37 3.86 6.90
CA VAL A 337 -0.53 4.68 7.78
C VAL A 337 -1.20 6.02 8.14
N PRO A 338 -1.74 6.82 7.21
CA PRO A 338 -2.44 8.07 7.57
C PRO A 338 -3.70 7.84 8.38
N CYS A 339 -4.38 6.70 8.22
CA CYS A 339 -5.56 6.37 9.01
C CYS A 339 -5.20 6.10 10.47
N ALA A 340 -4.15 5.32 10.71
CA ALA A 340 -3.61 5.08 12.06
C ALA A 340 -3.09 6.37 12.71
N MET A 341 -2.40 7.22 11.94
CA MET A 341 -1.95 8.53 12.39
C MET A 341 -3.12 9.44 12.77
N LEU A 342 -4.16 9.49 11.95
CA LEU A 342 -5.36 10.29 12.23
C LEU A 342 -6.09 9.77 13.48
N ALA A 343 -6.24 8.46 13.63
CA ALA A 343 -6.84 7.85 14.81
C ALA A 343 -6.08 8.22 16.10
N LEU A 344 -4.74 8.19 16.06
CA LEU A 344 -3.92 8.57 17.21
C LEU A 344 -3.93 10.10 17.45
N LYS A 345 -3.91 10.90 16.39
CA LYS A 345 -4.04 12.36 16.46
C LYS A 345 -5.35 12.77 17.14
N GLU A 346 -6.46 12.13 16.78
CA GLU A 346 -7.80 12.41 17.28
C GLU A 346 -8.22 11.46 18.43
N LEU A 347 -7.25 10.82 19.10
CA LEU A 347 -7.49 9.79 20.12
C LEU A 347 -8.49 10.22 21.19
N ARG A 348 -8.31 11.42 21.76
CA ARG A 348 -9.21 11.95 22.81
C ARG A 348 -10.61 12.23 22.28
N THR A 349 -10.72 12.79 21.09
CA THR A 349 -11.98 13.07 20.40
C THR A 349 -12.74 11.77 20.15
N LEU A 350 -12.06 10.74 19.62
CA LEU A 350 -12.64 9.42 19.36
C LEU A 350 -13.01 8.68 20.64
N TRP A 351 -12.19 8.76 21.68
CA TRP A 351 -12.48 8.14 22.97
C TRP A 351 -13.76 8.72 23.61
N ASN A 352 -13.97 10.02 23.45
CA ASN A 352 -15.14 10.73 23.99
C ASN A 352 -16.38 10.66 23.07
N ALA A 353 -16.26 10.13 21.85
CA ALA A 353 -17.36 10.03 20.89
C ALA A 353 -18.40 8.94 21.24
N GLY A 354 -18.15 8.12 22.27
CA GLY A 354 -19.10 7.14 22.78
C GLY A 354 -18.56 5.72 22.85
N ARG A 355 -19.40 4.78 23.34
CA ARG A 355 -18.98 3.39 23.59
C ARG A 355 -18.52 2.67 22.31
N LEU A 356 -19.23 2.86 21.21
CA LEU A 356 -18.93 2.21 19.95
C LEU A 356 -17.60 2.70 19.34
N ALA A 357 -17.29 3.99 19.45
CA ALA A 357 -16.01 4.54 19.00
C ALA A 357 -14.86 3.98 19.85
N ARG A 358 -15.02 3.86 21.17
CA ARG A 358 -14.03 3.21 22.07
C ARG A 358 -13.78 1.75 21.68
N PHE A 359 -14.87 1.02 21.42
CA PHE A 359 -14.77 -0.39 20.97
C PHE A 359 -13.93 -0.52 19.70
N PHE A 360 -14.25 0.24 18.64
CA PHE A 360 -13.46 0.21 17.42
C PHE A 360 -12.02 0.70 17.64
N LEU A 361 -11.80 1.70 18.48
CA LEU A 361 -10.47 2.19 18.82
C LEU A 361 -9.60 1.10 19.46
N LEU A 362 -10.18 0.31 20.38
CA LEU A 362 -9.49 -0.82 21.02
C LEU A 362 -9.21 -1.93 20.00
N ILE A 363 -10.16 -2.26 19.11
CA ILE A 363 -9.93 -3.26 18.05
C ILE A 363 -8.80 -2.80 17.12
N VAL A 364 -8.80 -1.54 16.71
CA VAL A 364 -7.71 -0.98 15.88
C VAL A 364 -6.37 -1.09 16.59
N ALA A 365 -6.31 -0.70 17.88
CA ALA A 365 -5.07 -0.79 18.65
C ALA A 365 -4.55 -2.23 18.77
N VAL A 366 -5.44 -3.18 19.11
CA VAL A 366 -5.08 -4.60 19.21
C VAL A 366 -4.67 -5.15 17.83
N SER A 367 -5.43 -4.88 16.78
CA SER A 367 -5.15 -5.38 15.43
C SER A 367 -3.83 -4.87 14.88
N LEU A 368 -3.47 -3.59 15.13
CA LEU A 368 -2.19 -3.01 14.71
C LEU A 368 -1.01 -3.50 15.57
N ALA A 369 -1.23 -3.77 16.86
CA ALA A 369 -0.18 -4.28 17.74
C ALA A 369 0.09 -5.77 17.53
N TRP A 370 -0.91 -6.54 17.12
CA TRP A 370 -0.86 -8.01 17.03
C TRP A 370 0.32 -8.54 16.20
N PRO A 371 0.60 -8.05 14.97
CA PRO A 371 1.73 -8.55 14.18
C PRO A 371 3.07 -8.38 14.88
N PHE A 372 3.26 -7.29 15.62
CA PHE A 372 4.47 -7.04 16.37
C PHE A 372 4.58 -7.95 17.59
N LEU A 373 3.53 -8.02 18.42
CA LEU A 373 3.53 -8.82 19.64
C LEU A 373 3.70 -10.32 19.35
N SER A 374 3.01 -10.82 18.33
CA SER A 374 3.13 -12.21 17.92
C SER A 374 4.49 -12.52 17.29
N ALA A 375 5.08 -11.60 16.51
CA ALA A 375 6.44 -11.76 16.00
C ALA A 375 7.48 -11.80 17.13
N VAL A 376 7.33 -10.95 18.15
CA VAL A 376 8.16 -11.01 19.36
C VAL A 376 7.99 -12.34 20.08
N ALA A 377 6.75 -12.82 20.25
CA ALA A 377 6.48 -14.11 20.88
C ALA A 377 7.13 -15.26 20.10
N LEU A 378 7.07 -15.26 18.77
CA LEU A 378 7.74 -16.27 17.94
C LEU A 378 9.26 -16.17 18.01
N ALA A 379 9.83 -14.96 18.04
CA ALA A 379 11.27 -14.76 18.21
C ALA A 379 11.76 -15.26 19.59
N LEU A 380 10.99 -15.03 20.64
CA LEU A 380 11.27 -15.59 21.95
C LEU A 380 11.09 -17.12 21.98
N GLY A 381 10.02 -17.62 21.36
CA GLY A 381 9.78 -19.06 21.22
C GLY A 381 10.93 -19.78 20.52
N TRP A 382 11.55 -19.14 19.53
CA TRP A 382 12.72 -19.70 18.81
C TRP A 382 13.92 -19.98 19.73
N LEU A 383 14.04 -19.31 20.87
CA LEU A 383 15.13 -19.53 21.83
C LEU A 383 14.91 -20.80 22.68
N PHE A 384 13.68 -21.29 22.82
CA PHE A 384 13.31 -22.34 23.74
C PHE A 384 12.63 -23.56 23.09
N LEU A 385 12.15 -23.44 21.86
CA LEU A 385 11.41 -24.46 21.16
C LEU A 385 12.14 -24.93 19.89
N PRO A 386 11.91 -26.14 19.41
CA PRO A 386 12.43 -26.62 18.13
C PRO A 386 12.01 -25.69 16.98
N ALA A 387 12.93 -25.41 16.06
CA ALA A 387 12.68 -24.54 14.90
C ALA A 387 11.43 -24.97 14.08
N THR A 388 11.23 -26.28 13.93
CA THR A 388 10.06 -26.84 13.22
C THR A 388 8.74 -26.47 13.86
N THR A 389 8.67 -26.47 15.20
CA THR A 389 7.48 -26.09 15.97
C THR A 389 7.16 -24.61 15.77
N VAL A 390 8.18 -23.74 15.85
CA VAL A 390 7.99 -22.29 15.66
C VAL A 390 7.60 -21.98 14.21
N GLN A 391 8.20 -22.68 13.24
CA GLN A 391 7.86 -22.52 11.83
C GLN A 391 6.42 -22.92 11.50
N GLN A 392 5.82 -23.89 12.19
CA GLN A 392 4.42 -24.23 12.03
C GLN A 392 3.47 -23.11 12.47
N ALA A 393 3.90 -22.25 13.39
CA ALA A 393 3.14 -21.08 13.86
C ALA A 393 3.34 -19.83 12.98
N TRP A 394 3.94 -19.95 11.79
CA TRP A 394 4.19 -18.84 10.87
C TRP A 394 2.97 -17.94 10.54
N PRO A 395 1.70 -18.44 10.49
CA PRO A 395 0.56 -17.60 10.18
C PRO A 395 0.12 -16.70 11.34
N MET A 396 0.60 -16.94 12.57
CA MET A 396 0.13 -16.25 13.77
C MET A 396 0.16 -14.72 13.68
N PRO A 397 1.24 -14.05 13.20
CA PRO A 397 1.23 -12.59 13.05
C PRO A 397 0.27 -12.06 11.98
N MET A 398 -0.18 -12.94 11.07
CA MET A 398 -1.11 -12.55 10.00
C MET A 398 -2.58 -12.56 10.44
N ALA A 399 -2.90 -13.09 11.63
CA ALA A 399 -4.28 -13.31 12.07
C ALA A 399 -5.14 -12.02 12.12
N SER A 400 -4.53 -10.86 12.39
CA SER A 400 -5.24 -9.58 12.40
C SER A 400 -5.33 -8.89 11.03
N THR A 401 -4.67 -9.40 10.00
CA THR A 401 -4.45 -8.69 8.73
C THR A 401 -5.75 -8.25 8.05
N LEU A 402 -6.78 -9.09 8.04
CA LEU A 402 -8.09 -8.74 7.46
C LEU A 402 -8.88 -7.77 8.33
N MET A 403 -8.68 -7.81 9.64
CA MET A 403 -9.39 -6.95 10.60
C MET A 403 -8.89 -5.50 10.58
N ILE A 404 -7.64 -5.26 10.24
CA ILE A 404 -7.03 -3.92 10.26
C ILE A 404 -7.83 -2.92 9.39
N PRO A 405 -8.03 -3.10 8.07
CA PRO A 405 -8.76 -2.13 7.25
C PRO A 405 -10.24 -2.01 7.66
N VAL A 406 -10.87 -3.12 8.06
CA VAL A 406 -12.29 -3.14 8.47
C VAL A 406 -12.49 -2.35 9.76
N SER A 407 -11.67 -2.61 10.78
CA SER A 407 -11.76 -1.91 12.07
C SER A 407 -11.41 -0.41 11.95
N ILE A 408 -10.42 -0.07 11.12
CA ILE A 408 -10.07 1.32 10.83
C ILE A 408 -11.25 2.04 10.14
N LEU A 409 -11.87 1.43 9.12
CA LEU A 409 -13.02 2.04 8.46
C LEU A 409 -14.20 2.19 9.44
N GLY A 410 -14.48 1.15 10.24
CA GLY A 410 -15.52 1.21 11.30
C GLY A 410 -15.27 2.37 12.26
N LEU A 411 -14.04 2.54 12.75
CA LEU A 411 -13.65 3.65 13.60
C LEU A 411 -13.87 5.01 12.93
N LEU A 412 -13.45 5.15 11.67
CA LEU A 412 -13.61 6.39 10.91
C LEU A 412 -15.08 6.74 10.69
N LEU A 413 -15.93 5.76 10.38
CA LEU A 413 -17.36 5.99 10.14
C LEU A 413 -18.08 6.39 11.44
N VAL A 414 -17.84 5.67 12.52
CA VAL A 414 -18.44 5.97 13.84
C VAL A 414 -17.92 7.31 14.40
N GLY A 415 -16.62 7.58 14.23
CA GLY A 415 -15.98 8.81 14.70
C GLY A 415 -16.17 10.03 13.79
N LYS A 416 -16.82 9.89 12.62
CA LYS A 416 -16.94 10.95 11.62
C LYS A 416 -17.42 12.28 12.19
N ASN A 417 -18.56 12.28 12.87
CA ASN A 417 -19.15 13.50 13.40
C ASN A 417 -18.24 14.15 14.43
N ALA A 418 -17.64 13.37 15.32
CA ALA A 418 -16.72 13.87 16.34
C ALA A 418 -15.46 14.50 15.71
N ILE A 419 -14.87 13.85 14.67
CA ILE A 419 -13.68 14.37 13.98
C ILE A 419 -14.02 15.62 13.16
N CYS A 420 -15.13 15.61 12.41
CA CYS A 420 -15.46 16.68 11.48
C CYS A 420 -16.10 17.90 12.16
N SER A 421 -16.83 17.72 13.29
CA SER A 421 -17.52 18.81 13.98
C SER A 421 -16.71 19.51 15.07
N SER A 422 -15.60 18.91 15.51
CA SER A 422 -14.73 19.57 16.48
C SER A 422 -14.18 20.85 15.85
N SER A 423 -14.82 21.95 16.22
CA SER A 423 -14.64 23.33 15.75
C SER A 423 -13.18 23.70 15.58
N THR A 424 -12.93 24.35 14.48
CA THR A 424 -11.76 25.19 14.17
C THR A 424 -11.57 26.32 15.20
N ALA A 425 -11.09 25.98 16.40
CA ALA A 425 -10.32 26.98 17.11
C ALA A 425 -9.02 27.14 16.32
N PRO A 426 -8.71 28.33 15.77
CA PRO A 426 -7.43 28.55 15.16
C PRO A 426 -6.38 28.24 16.23
N TYR A 427 -5.41 27.40 15.86
CA TYR A 427 -4.26 27.11 16.70
C TYR A 427 -3.49 28.41 16.87
N LEU A 428 -3.81 29.19 17.90
CA LEU A 428 -3.00 30.31 18.32
C LEU A 428 -1.63 29.72 18.68
N PRO A 429 -0.53 30.19 18.04
CA PRO A 429 0.78 29.75 18.44
C PRO A 429 0.94 30.13 19.90
N ALA A 430 1.25 29.14 20.76
CA ALA A 430 1.64 29.39 22.11
C ALA A 430 2.77 30.43 22.08
N THR A 431 2.48 31.61 22.57
CA THR A 431 3.46 32.65 22.82
C THR A 431 4.52 32.03 23.71
N VAL A 432 5.72 31.87 23.18
CA VAL A 432 6.91 31.53 23.95
C VAL A 432 7.09 32.68 24.94
N SER A 433 6.69 32.49 26.19
CA SER A 433 7.11 33.36 27.28
C SER A 433 8.60 33.08 27.48
N THR A 434 9.36 34.12 27.25
CA THR A 434 10.80 34.25 27.50
C THR A 434 11.23 33.81 28.87
#